data_4eae8bab8eb509743ecd235268a11517
#
_entry.id   4eae8bab8eb509743ecd235268a11517
#
_cell.length_a   1.000
_cell.length_b   1.000
_cell.length_c   1.000
_cell.angle_alpha   90.00
_cell.angle_beta   90.00
_cell.angle_gamma   90.00
#
_symmetry.space_group_name_H-M   'P 1'
#
loop_
_entity.id
_entity.type
_entity.pdbx_description
1 polymer ?
#
loop_
_entity_poly.entity_id
_entity_poly.type
_entity_poly.pdbx_seq_one_letter_code
_entity_poly.pdbx_strand_id
1 'polypeptide(L)'
;LNPNIADSGVGDVFVGNVHRFCSKFLFANGLVAAESSVIDEEDAVSILARYTGEDEYFVFGDFRRRREYSLIFHLESMMHQIAMGHPKALRSHTDCINGDDVKAMQRICSVCGRAFDAAAMVDIYNNVETYRDMTAADTADYGDRMIIQRLLQKMQLAQQYHRYKQQNHLLDFHDLLLLTYDALNADPEQSLYKRYTWVQVDEVQDLNQLQLAIIKLLTARSYRTVIFLG
;
A
#
# COMPACT_ATOMS: atom_id res chain seq x y z
N LEU A 1 -31.57 -0.60 5.84
CA LEU A 1 -31.68 -1.78 4.99
C LEU A 1 -33.11 -2.28 5.04
N ASN A 2 -33.77 -2.40 3.89
CA ASN A 2 -35.14 -2.87 3.81
C ASN A 2 -35.17 -4.38 4.15
N PRO A 3 -35.84 -4.79 5.26
CA PRO A 3 -35.85 -6.19 5.69
C PRO A 3 -36.48 -7.17 4.67
N ASN A 4 -37.20 -6.66 3.69
CA ASN A 4 -37.83 -7.47 2.65
C ASN A 4 -36.88 -7.97 1.53
N ILE A 5 -35.62 -7.52 1.52
CA ILE A 5 -34.62 -7.97 0.55
C ILE A 5 -34.04 -9.34 0.90
N ALA A 6 -34.01 -9.71 2.18
CA ALA A 6 -33.46 -10.97 2.65
C ALA A 6 -34.33 -12.21 2.26
N ASP A 7 -35.63 -12.04 2.06
CA ASP A 7 -36.58 -13.12 1.77
C ASP A 7 -36.92 -13.32 0.28
N SER A 8 -36.38 -12.49 -0.60
CA SER A 8 -36.80 -12.45 -2.01
C SER A 8 -36.07 -13.42 -2.94
N GLY A 9 -35.28 -14.36 -2.45
CA GLY A 9 -34.49 -15.28 -3.31
C GLY A 9 -33.41 -14.56 -4.14
N VAL A 10 -33.11 -13.34 -3.82
CA VAL A 10 -31.98 -12.59 -4.39
C VAL A 10 -30.71 -13.24 -3.84
N GLY A 11 -29.85 -13.73 -4.71
CA GLY A 11 -28.59 -14.38 -4.36
C GLY A 11 -27.72 -13.51 -3.43
N ASP A 12 -26.64 -14.05 -2.94
CA ASP A 12 -25.75 -13.39 -1.98
C ASP A 12 -25.47 -11.93 -2.37
N VAL A 13 -25.92 -10.99 -1.53
CA VAL A 13 -25.66 -9.56 -1.69
C VAL A 13 -24.50 -9.18 -0.78
N PHE A 14 -23.46 -8.59 -1.34
CA PHE A 14 -22.41 -7.95 -0.57
C PHE A 14 -22.67 -6.44 -0.49
N VAL A 15 -22.69 -5.90 0.73
CA VAL A 15 -22.73 -4.46 0.99
C VAL A 15 -21.56 -4.09 1.90
N GLY A 16 -20.71 -3.16 1.46
CA GLY A 16 -19.56 -2.72 2.22
C GLY A 16 -18.60 -1.89 1.38
N ASN A 17 -17.52 -1.44 2.00
CA ASN A 17 -16.44 -0.76 1.31
C ASN A 17 -15.49 -1.75 0.59
N VAL A 18 -14.60 -1.21 -0.25
CA VAL A 18 -13.66 -2.02 -1.04
C VAL A 18 -12.73 -2.86 -0.15
N HIS A 19 -12.22 -2.32 0.96
CA HIS A 19 -11.33 -3.08 1.86
C HIS A 19 -12.03 -4.28 2.50
N ARG A 20 -13.29 -4.11 2.93
CA ARG A 20 -14.10 -5.21 3.46
C ARG A 20 -14.37 -6.28 2.41
N PHE A 21 -14.60 -5.86 1.15
CA PHE A 21 -14.71 -6.79 0.04
C PHE A 21 -13.41 -7.58 -0.14
N CYS A 22 -12.27 -6.90 -0.21
CA CYS A 22 -10.95 -7.50 -0.40
C CYS A 22 -10.64 -8.50 0.71
N SER A 23 -10.83 -8.12 1.96
CA SER A 23 -10.65 -9.02 3.10
C SER A 23 -11.51 -10.28 2.97
N LYS A 24 -12.83 -10.13 2.75
CA LYS A 24 -13.73 -11.26 2.57
C LYS A 24 -13.33 -12.15 1.39
N PHE A 25 -12.94 -11.55 0.27
CA PHE A 25 -12.50 -12.26 -0.93
C PHE A 25 -11.25 -13.11 -0.67
N LEU A 26 -10.22 -12.51 -0.06
CA LEU A 26 -8.94 -13.18 0.20
C LEU A 26 -9.09 -14.35 1.17
N PHE A 27 -9.78 -14.16 2.28
CA PHE A 27 -9.98 -15.21 3.29
C PHE A 27 -10.91 -16.32 2.78
N ALA A 28 -12.01 -15.98 2.10
CA ALA A 28 -12.96 -16.97 1.59
C ALA A 28 -12.39 -17.87 0.49
N ASN A 29 -11.38 -17.40 -0.25
CA ASN A 29 -10.71 -18.17 -1.30
C ASN A 29 -9.39 -18.78 -0.83
N GLY A 30 -9.01 -18.65 0.45
CA GLY A 30 -7.76 -19.21 0.97
C GLY A 30 -6.50 -18.58 0.33
N LEU A 31 -6.60 -17.34 -0.13
CA LEU A 31 -5.49 -16.61 -0.77
C LEU A 31 -4.51 -16.01 0.24
N VAL A 32 -4.91 -15.96 1.49
CA VAL A 32 -4.10 -15.58 2.64
C VAL A 32 -4.20 -16.66 3.72
N ALA A 33 -3.23 -16.73 4.59
CA ALA A 33 -3.21 -17.71 5.67
C ALA A 33 -4.41 -17.48 6.61
N ALA A 34 -5.02 -18.56 7.11
CA ALA A 34 -6.20 -18.48 7.96
C ALA A 34 -5.93 -17.75 9.29
N GLU A 35 -4.69 -17.80 9.76
CA GLU A 35 -4.18 -17.11 10.94
C GLU A 35 -3.86 -15.62 10.70
N SER A 36 -3.97 -15.13 9.48
CA SER A 36 -3.67 -13.73 9.17
C SER A 36 -4.63 -12.78 9.86
N SER A 37 -4.10 -11.68 10.36
CA SER A 37 -4.86 -10.60 10.99
C SER A 37 -4.76 -9.32 10.17
N VAL A 38 -5.86 -8.58 10.09
CA VAL A 38 -5.89 -7.28 9.42
C VAL A 38 -5.61 -6.20 10.46
N ILE A 39 -4.66 -5.33 10.14
CA ILE A 39 -4.26 -4.19 10.97
C ILE A 39 -4.61 -2.88 10.28
N ASP A 40 -4.85 -1.85 11.08
CA ASP A 40 -5.11 -0.49 10.58
C ASP A 40 -3.85 0.39 10.63
N GLU A 41 -4.01 1.67 10.27
CA GLU A 41 -2.90 2.63 10.26
C GLU A 41 -2.37 2.91 11.68
N GLU A 42 -3.21 2.87 12.70
CA GLU A 42 -2.78 3.09 14.09
C GLU A 42 -1.92 1.93 14.58
N ASP A 43 -2.31 0.69 14.26
CA ASP A 43 -1.48 -0.49 14.51
C ASP A 43 -0.13 -0.40 13.80
N ALA A 44 -0.12 0.04 12.52
CA ALA A 44 1.10 0.22 11.76
C ALA A 44 2.05 1.26 12.39
N VAL A 45 1.50 2.39 12.84
CA VAL A 45 2.26 3.44 13.55
C VAL A 45 2.83 2.91 14.86
N SER A 46 2.05 2.14 15.63
CA SER A 46 2.50 1.51 16.88
C SER A 46 3.67 0.55 16.66
N ILE A 47 3.58 -0.28 15.60
CA ILE A 47 4.68 -1.19 15.22
C ILE A 47 5.95 -0.40 14.90
N LEU A 48 5.84 0.65 14.11
CA LEU A 48 6.98 1.50 13.75
C LEU A 48 7.59 2.22 14.95
N ALA A 49 6.75 2.74 15.87
CA ALA A 49 7.21 3.38 17.09
C ALA A 49 8.06 2.43 17.95
N ARG A 50 7.66 1.16 18.07
CA ARG A 50 8.44 0.13 18.77
C ARG A 50 9.81 -0.11 18.14
N TYR A 51 9.90 -0.11 16.81
CA TYR A 51 11.19 -0.27 16.12
C TYR A 51 12.17 0.89 16.35
N THR A 52 11.66 2.10 16.56
CA THR A 52 12.47 3.28 16.87
C THR A 52 12.74 3.42 18.37
N GLY A 53 12.08 2.63 19.23
CA GLY A 53 12.16 2.74 20.68
C GLY A 53 11.43 3.97 21.23
N GLU A 54 10.52 4.57 20.44
CA GLU A 54 9.68 5.68 20.89
C GLU A 54 8.44 5.17 21.63
N ASP A 55 8.02 5.91 22.63
CA ASP A 55 6.79 5.63 23.36
C ASP A 55 5.57 5.97 22.49
N GLU A 56 4.67 5.01 22.31
CA GLU A 56 3.46 5.16 21.51
C GLU A 56 2.62 6.36 21.95
N TYR A 57 2.53 6.63 23.26
CA TYR A 57 1.79 7.77 23.79
C TYR A 57 2.31 9.10 23.23
N PHE A 58 3.62 9.29 23.15
CA PHE A 58 4.22 10.49 22.58
C PHE A 58 4.01 10.57 21.07
N VAL A 59 4.10 9.45 20.36
CA VAL A 59 3.87 9.42 18.91
C VAL A 59 2.43 9.83 18.57
N PHE A 60 1.45 9.27 19.27
CA PHE A 60 0.03 9.61 19.04
C PHE A 60 -0.35 11.00 19.55
N GLY A 61 0.34 11.50 20.56
CA GLY A 61 0.15 12.86 21.09
C GLY A 61 0.72 13.97 20.20
N ASP A 62 1.66 13.66 19.31
CA ASP A 62 2.27 14.62 18.39
C ASP A 62 1.88 14.33 16.94
N PHE A 63 1.04 15.21 16.36
CA PHE A 63 0.58 15.10 14.98
C PHE A 63 1.74 15.00 13.96
N ARG A 64 2.87 15.70 14.19
CA ARG A 64 4.02 15.66 13.27
C ARG A 64 4.70 14.30 13.31
N ARG A 65 4.89 13.74 14.51
CA ARG A 65 5.46 12.40 14.69
C ARG A 65 4.57 11.33 14.06
N ARG A 66 3.29 11.33 14.39
CA ARG A 66 2.33 10.40 13.79
C ARG A 66 2.39 10.45 12.26
N ARG A 67 2.44 11.66 11.68
CA ARG A 67 2.57 11.84 10.22
C ARG A 67 3.89 11.29 9.67
N GLU A 68 5.01 11.44 10.37
CA GLU A 68 6.30 10.85 9.95
C GLU A 68 6.21 9.33 9.84
N TYR A 69 5.59 8.65 10.80
CA TYR A 69 5.38 7.21 10.76
C TYR A 69 4.38 6.79 9.68
N SER A 70 3.32 7.54 9.49
CA SER A 70 2.37 7.33 8.38
C SER A 70 3.07 7.41 7.01
N LEU A 71 4.01 8.34 6.83
CA LEU A 71 4.82 8.42 5.61
C LEU A 71 5.70 7.17 5.38
N ILE A 72 6.22 6.56 6.44
CA ILE A 72 7.02 5.32 6.34
C ILE A 72 6.14 4.15 5.93
N PHE A 73 4.98 4.01 6.53
CA PHE A 73 3.98 3.02 6.18
C PHE A 73 3.54 3.13 4.71
N HIS A 74 3.22 4.33 4.24
CA HIS A 74 2.88 4.56 2.84
C HIS A 74 4.05 4.34 1.87
N LEU A 75 5.28 4.61 2.30
CA LEU A 75 6.48 4.36 1.50
C LEU A 75 6.66 2.87 1.23
N GLU A 76 6.46 2.02 2.22
CA GLU A 76 6.53 0.56 2.06
C GLU A 76 5.57 0.10 0.97
N SER A 77 4.30 0.49 1.08
CA SER A 77 3.27 0.14 0.10
C SER A 77 3.60 0.66 -1.31
N MET A 78 4.07 1.90 -1.42
CA MET A 78 4.44 2.48 -2.71
C MET A 78 5.58 1.71 -3.38
N MET A 79 6.62 1.35 -2.64
CA MET A 79 7.76 0.62 -3.19
C MET A 79 7.36 -0.77 -3.65
N HIS A 80 6.49 -1.44 -2.90
CA HIS A 80 5.93 -2.73 -3.31
C HIS A 80 5.13 -2.62 -4.61
N GLN A 81 4.27 -1.62 -4.73
CA GLN A 81 3.48 -1.38 -5.94
C GLN A 81 4.34 -1.10 -7.18
N ILE A 82 5.39 -0.27 -7.03
CA ILE A 82 6.31 0.01 -8.13
C ILE A 82 7.05 -1.27 -8.55
N ALA A 83 7.53 -2.05 -7.59
CA ALA A 83 8.26 -3.30 -7.85
C ALA A 83 7.41 -4.32 -8.61
N MET A 84 6.12 -4.40 -8.32
CA MET A 84 5.18 -5.32 -8.98
C MET A 84 4.60 -4.78 -10.29
N GLY A 85 4.88 -3.52 -10.65
CA GLY A 85 4.33 -2.89 -11.85
C GLY A 85 2.82 -2.63 -11.78
N HIS A 86 2.26 -2.49 -10.60
CA HIS A 86 0.84 -2.26 -10.40
C HIS A 86 0.37 -0.89 -10.91
N PRO A 87 -0.91 -0.72 -11.23
CA PRO A 87 -1.52 0.59 -11.45
C PRO A 87 -1.23 1.50 -10.27
N LYS A 88 -1.01 2.78 -10.53
CA LYS A 88 -0.76 3.77 -9.48
C LYS A 88 -1.87 3.75 -8.43
N ALA A 89 -1.60 3.15 -7.28
CA ALA A 89 -2.55 3.08 -6.18
C ALA A 89 -2.59 4.37 -5.37
N LEU A 90 -1.53 5.17 -5.43
CA LEU A 90 -1.47 6.45 -4.75
C LEU A 90 -1.90 7.56 -5.70
N ARG A 91 -2.81 8.41 -5.25
CA ARG A 91 -3.21 9.63 -5.99
C ARG A 91 -2.00 10.54 -6.21
N SER A 92 -1.06 10.53 -5.28
CA SER A 92 0.15 11.34 -5.34
C SER A 92 1.31 10.61 -4.68
N HIS A 93 2.46 10.57 -5.34
CA HIS A 93 3.71 10.12 -4.71
C HIS A 93 4.12 11.04 -3.55
N THR A 94 3.56 12.24 -3.46
CA THR A 94 3.83 13.21 -2.39
C THR A 94 3.27 12.80 -1.04
N ASP A 95 2.40 11.78 -1.00
CA ASP A 95 1.83 11.28 0.26
C ASP A 95 2.84 10.45 1.07
N CYS A 96 3.90 9.93 0.42
CA CYS A 96 4.92 9.08 1.07
C CYS A 96 6.36 9.56 0.83
N ILE A 97 6.63 10.35 -0.21
CA ILE A 97 7.92 10.98 -0.47
C ILE A 97 7.75 12.49 -0.59
N ASN A 98 8.65 13.23 0.02
CA ASN A 98 8.71 14.68 -0.07
C ASN A 98 9.81 15.13 -1.06
N GLY A 99 9.93 16.46 -1.25
CA GLY A 99 10.92 17.02 -2.16
C GLY A 99 12.37 16.70 -1.79
N ASP A 100 12.68 16.55 -0.50
CA ASP A 100 14.01 16.17 -0.04
C ASP A 100 14.29 14.69 -0.28
N ASP A 101 13.29 13.81 -0.12
CA ASP A 101 13.41 12.40 -0.49
C ASP A 101 13.72 12.23 -1.98
N VAL A 102 13.03 12.99 -2.84
CA VAL A 102 13.28 12.97 -4.30
C VAL A 102 14.69 13.46 -4.62
N LYS A 103 15.13 14.58 -4.02
CA LYS A 103 16.49 15.10 -4.18
C LYS A 103 17.54 14.08 -3.72
N ALA A 104 17.31 13.43 -2.58
CA ALA A 104 18.20 12.40 -2.05
C ALA A 104 18.33 11.22 -3.03
N MET A 105 17.22 10.70 -3.57
CA MET A 105 17.24 9.63 -4.56
C MET A 105 17.96 10.05 -5.86
N GLN A 106 17.70 11.26 -6.36
CA GLN A 106 18.40 11.81 -7.52
C GLN A 106 19.90 11.93 -7.26
N ARG A 107 20.29 12.33 -6.05
CA ARG A 107 21.71 12.45 -5.68
C ARG A 107 22.39 11.10 -5.61
N ILE A 108 21.76 10.11 -5.00
CA ILE A 108 22.22 8.72 -4.99
C ILE A 108 22.44 8.22 -6.43
N CYS A 109 21.46 8.41 -7.31
CA CYS A 109 21.56 8.01 -8.71
C CYS A 109 22.70 8.72 -9.42
N SER A 110 22.90 10.02 -9.17
CA SER A 110 24.01 10.80 -9.75
C SER A 110 25.38 10.27 -9.32
N VAL A 111 25.56 9.94 -8.03
CA VAL A 111 26.79 9.34 -7.51
C VAL A 111 27.07 8.00 -8.16
N CYS A 112 26.03 7.21 -8.41
CA CYS A 112 26.12 5.89 -9.05
C CYS A 112 26.16 5.94 -10.58
N GLY A 113 26.16 7.13 -11.20
CA GLY A 113 26.18 7.28 -12.67
C GLY A 113 24.96 6.70 -13.39
N ARG A 114 23.79 6.68 -12.76
CA ARG A 114 22.54 6.11 -13.31
C ARG A 114 21.42 7.14 -13.41
N ALA A 115 20.47 6.90 -14.30
CA ALA A 115 19.26 7.72 -14.40
C ALA A 115 18.33 7.50 -13.18
N PHE A 116 17.61 8.55 -12.80
CA PHE A 116 16.58 8.46 -11.78
C PHE A 116 15.24 8.08 -12.43
N ASP A 117 14.77 6.87 -12.12
CA ASP A 117 13.51 6.32 -12.58
C ASP A 117 12.87 5.41 -11.51
N ALA A 118 11.73 4.80 -11.82
CA ALA A 118 11.03 3.89 -10.91
C ALA A 118 11.87 2.66 -10.55
N ALA A 119 12.64 2.11 -11.49
CA ALA A 119 13.51 0.96 -11.24
C ALA A 119 14.66 1.34 -10.29
N ALA A 120 15.23 2.55 -10.44
CA ALA A 120 16.22 3.08 -9.53
C ALA A 120 15.68 3.26 -8.10
N MET A 121 14.43 3.74 -7.96
CA MET A 121 13.79 3.88 -6.64
C MET A 121 13.66 2.54 -5.93
N VAL A 122 13.17 1.52 -6.64
CA VAL A 122 13.03 0.15 -6.10
C VAL A 122 14.38 -0.45 -5.75
N ASP A 123 15.39 -0.23 -6.59
CA ASP A 123 16.74 -0.73 -6.34
C ASP A 123 17.38 -0.08 -5.10
N ILE A 124 17.23 1.25 -4.93
CA ILE A 124 17.69 1.94 -3.71
C ILE A 124 16.98 1.38 -2.48
N TYR A 125 15.66 1.20 -2.57
CA TYR A 125 14.87 0.63 -1.49
C TYR A 125 15.32 -0.78 -1.11
N ASN A 126 15.57 -1.65 -2.08
CA ASN A 126 15.96 -3.03 -1.81
C ASN A 126 17.41 -3.18 -1.31
N ASN A 127 18.27 -2.21 -1.61
CA ASN A 127 19.71 -2.26 -1.32
C ASN A 127 20.18 -1.10 -0.42
N VAL A 128 19.38 -0.73 0.58
CA VAL A 128 19.61 0.44 1.46
C VAL A 128 21.02 0.46 2.06
N GLU A 129 21.52 -0.69 2.54
CA GLU A 129 22.85 -0.76 3.18
C GLU A 129 23.96 -0.46 2.17
N THR A 130 23.89 -1.04 0.97
CA THR A 130 24.86 -0.78 -0.10
C THR A 130 24.93 0.71 -0.43
N TYR A 131 23.78 1.35 -0.58
CA TYR A 131 23.70 2.78 -0.89
C TYR A 131 24.15 3.66 0.29
N ARG A 132 23.98 3.22 1.52
CA ARG A 132 24.51 3.91 2.71
C ARG A 132 26.02 3.96 2.67
N ASP A 133 26.67 2.82 2.42
CA ASP A 133 28.14 2.73 2.42
C ASP A 133 28.74 3.53 1.27
N MET A 134 28.18 3.40 0.05
CA MET A 134 28.64 4.13 -1.13
C MET A 134 28.51 5.65 -0.94
N THR A 135 27.34 6.12 -0.51
CA THR A 135 27.09 7.56 -0.41
C THR A 135 27.81 8.22 0.76
N ALA A 136 28.14 7.48 1.81
CA ALA A 136 28.95 8.00 2.91
C ALA A 136 30.35 8.40 2.46
N ALA A 137 30.94 7.67 1.49
CA ALA A 137 32.27 7.94 0.96
C ALA A 137 32.28 9.08 -0.07
N ASP A 138 31.24 9.14 -0.94
CA ASP A 138 31.29 9.93 -2.17
C ASP A 138 30.50 11.25 -2.13
N THR A 139 29.79 11.53 -1.03
CA THR A 139 29.01 12.77 -0.88
C THR A 139 29.75 13.81 -0.07
N ALA A 140 30.33 14.83 -0.74
CA ALA A 140 31.10 15.87 -0.06
C ALA A 140 30.23 16.91 0.66
N ASP A 141 29.06 17.23 0.10
CA ASP A 141 28.15 18.23 0.67
C ASP A 141 27.40 17.71 1.92
N TYR A 142 27.44 18.50 2.99
CA TYR A 142 26.83 18.13 4.27
C TYR A 142 25.29 18.04 4.18
N GLY A 143 24.67 18.97 3.45
CA GLY A 143 23.21 18.99 3.26
C GLY A 143 22.72 17.78 2.49
N ASP A 144 23.39 17.42 1.41
CA ASP A 144 23.11 16.22 0.62
C ASP A 144 23.25 14.95 1.47
N ARG A 145 24.30 14.86 2.29
CA ARG A 145 24.46 13.71 3.21
C ARG A 145 23.30 13.57 4.18
N MET A 146 22.82 14.67 4.75
CA MET A 146 21.72 14.65 5.71
C MET A 146 20.42 14.15 5.10
N ILE A 147 20.05 14.64 3.89
CA ILE A 147 18.82 14.19 3.22
C ILE A 147 18.92 12.73 2.79
N ILE A 148 20.09 12.28 2.31
CA ILE A 148 20.33 10.88 1.95
C ILE A 148 20.20 9.98 3.18
N GLN A 149 20.83 10.31 4.29
CA GLN A 149 20.74 9.51 5.52
C GLN A 149 19.30 9.39 6.03
N ARG A 150 18.53 10.48 6.02
CA ARG A 150 17.11 10.46 6.41
C ARG A 150 16.28 9.56 5.49
N LEU A 151 16.48 9.66 4.20
CA LEU A 151 15.79 8.80 3.23
C LEU A 151 16.11 7.32 3.47
N LEU A 152 17.39 6.96 3.57
CA LEU A 152 17.82 5.58 3.75
C LEU A 152 17.32 5.01 5.09
N GLN A 153 17.31 5.81 6.16
CA GLN A 153 16.71 5.41 7.44
C GLN A 153 15.21 5.15 7.30
N LYS A 154 14.48 6.04 6.62
CA LYS A 154 13.05 5.89 6.34
C LYS A 154 12.77 4.60 5.55
N MET A 155 13.57 4.33 4.51
CA MET A 155 13.45 3.09 3.72
C MET A 155 13.76 1.84 4.55
N GLN A 156 14.76 1.89 5.41
CA GLN A 156 15.10 0.79 6.30
C GLN A 156 13.96 0.46 7.27
N LEU A 157 13.32 1.48 7.86
CA LEU A 157 12.15 1.30 8.73
C LEU A 157 10.97 0.71 7.96
N ALA A 158 10.73 1.16 6.73
CA ALA A 158 9.69 0.59 5.87
C ALA A 158 9.95 -0.91 5.57
N GLN A 159 11.20 -1.29 5.31
CA GLN A 159 11.57 -2.71 5.15
C GLN A 159 11.40 -3.52 6.44
N GLN A 160 11.71 -2.94 7.60
CA GLN A 160 11.51 -3.60 8.89
C GLN A 160 10.02 -3.83 9.15
N TYR A 161 9.18 -2.85 8.86
CA TYR A 161 7.73 -2.97 8.94
C TYR A 161 7.20 -4.08 8.03
N HIS A 162 7.63 -4.11 6.76
CA HIS A 162 7.26 -5.17 5.82
C HIS A 162 7.61 -6.56 6.34
N ARG A 163 8.86 -6.75 6.82
CA ARG A 163 9.29 -8.03 7.40
C ARG A 163 8.49 -8.41 8.63
N TYR A 164 8.16 -7.44 9.50
CA TYR A 164 7.33 -7.69 10.67
C TYR A 164 5.94 -8.18 10.29
N LYS A 165 5.29 -7.55 9.30
CA LYS A 165 3.99 -8.02 8.78
C LYS A 165 4.08 -9.46 8.30
N GLN A 166 5.06 -9.78 7.49
CA GLN A 166 5.25 -11.15 6.97
C GLN A 166 5.45 -12.19 8.08
N GLN A 167 6.31 -11.88 9.06
CA GLN A 167 6.63 -12.80 10.16
C GLN A 167 5.46 -13.05 11.11
N ASN A 168 4.55 -12.10 11.22
CA ASN A 168 3.41 -12.16 12.13
C ASN A 168 2.08 -12.37 11.41
N HIS A 169 2.09 -12.71 10.12
CA HIS A 169 0.89 -12.88 9.30
C HIS A 169 -0.07 -11.69 9.38
N LEU A 170 0.47 -10.47 9.31
CA LEU A 170 -0.30 -9.23 9.35
C LEU A 170 -0.51 -8.69 7.94
N LEU A 171 -1.72 -8.20 7.69
CA LEU A 171 -2.12 -7.57 6.44
C LEU A 171 -2.68 -6.17 6.75
N ASP A 172 -2.10 -5.15 6.18
CA ASP A 172 -2.70 -3.82 6.22
C ASP A 172 -3.69 -3.60 5.06
N PHE A 173 -4.33 -2.45 5.04
CA PHE A 173 -5.32 -2.14 4.00
C PHE A 173 -4.72 -2.07 2.60
N HIS A 174 -3.44 -1.74 2.46
CA HIS A 174 -2.77 -1.77 1.17
C HIS A 174 -2.50 -3.20 0.70
N ASP A 175 -2.07 -4.08 1.60
CA ASP A 175 -1.89 -5.50 1.29
C ASP A 175 -3.20 -6.14 0.80
N LEU A 176 -4.32 -5.82 1.46
CA LEU A 176 -5.63 -6.33 1.03
C LEU A 176 -5.96 -5.93 -0.42
N LEU A 177 -5.70 -4.67 -0.78
CA LEU A 177 -5.95 -4.18 -2.14
C LEU A 177 -5.00 -4.83 -3.15
N LEU A 178 -3.71 -4.88 -2.85
CA LEU A 178 -2.68 -5.42 -3.75
C LEU A 178 -2.90 -6.91 -4.03
N LEU A 179 -3.05 -7.71 -2.98
CA LEU A 179 -3.29 -9.15 -3.10
C LEU A 179 -4.61 -9.45 -3.85
N THR A 180 -5.66 -8.65 -3.59
CA THR A 180 -6.93 -8.81 -4.30
C THR A 180 -6.77 -8.47 -5.77
N TYR A 181 -6.10 -7.36 -6.10
CA TYR A 181 -5.84 -6.98 -7.48
C TYR A 181 -5.07 -8.07 -8.23
N ASP A 182 -3.99 -8.59 -7.62
CA ASP A 182 -3.18 -9.65 -8.22
C ASP A 182 -3.98 -10.92 -8.47
N ALA A 183 -4.74 -11.35 -7.48
CA ALA A 183 -5.56 -12.55 -7.60
C ALA A 183 -6.63 -12.41 -8.70
N LEU A 184 -7.32 -11.26 -8.77
CA LEU A 184 -8.32 -11.00 -9.81
C LEU A 184 -7.69 -10.83 -11.19
N ASN A 185 -6.52 -10.22 -11.29
CA ASN A 185 -5.83 -10.02 -12.56
C ASN A 185 -5.23 -11.34 -13.09
N ALA A 186 -4.84 -12.24 -12.21
CA ALA A 186 -4.36 -13.58 -12.57
C ALA A 186 -5.48 -14.58 -12.90
N ASP A 187 -6.75 -14.25 -12.61
CA ASP A 187 -7.92 -15.10 -12.84
C ASP A 187 -8.89 -14.49 -13.87
N PRO A 188 -8.51 -14.42 -15.16
CA PRO A 188 -9.35 -13.83 -16.20
C PRO A 188 -10.67 -14.60 -16.42
N GLU A 189 -10.72 -15.87 -16.07
CA GLU A 189 -11.92 -16.71 -16.16
C GLU A 189 -12.86 -16.52 -14.97
N GLN A 190 -12.45 -15.74 -13.95
CA GLN A 190 -13.24 -15.46 -12.75
C GLN A 190 -13.69 -16.73 -12.03
N SER A 191 -12.78 -17.68 -11.86
CA SER A 191 -13.04 -18.95 -11.19
C SER A 191 -13.07 -18.83 -9.67
N LEU A 192 -12.36 -17.80 -9.11
CA LEU A 192 -12.18 -17.63 -7.68
C LEU A 192 -13.40 -17.03 -6.96
N TYR A 193 -14.34 -16.41 -7.67
CA TYR A 193 -15.51 -15.80 -7.04
C TYR A 193 -16.76 -15.88 -7.92
N LYS A 194 -17.92 -15.79 -7.29
CA LYS A 194 -19.20 -15.70 -8.01
C LYS A 194 -19.25 -14.42 -8.83
N ARG A 195 -19.68 -14.54 -10.08
CA ARG A 195 -19.93 -13.37 -10.93
C ARG A 195 -21.06 -12.55 -10.35
N TYR A 196 -20.77 -11.29 -10.09
CA TYR A 196 -21.81 -10.35 -9.70
C TYR A 196 -22.63 -9.97 -10.94
N THR A 197 -23.95 -10.14 -10.85
CA THR A 197 -24.87 -9.69 -11.92
C THR A 197 -25.09 -8.19 -11.87
N TRP A 198 -24.86 -7.60 -10.72
CA TRP A 198 -25.02 -6.17 -10.49
C TRP A 198 -23.94 -5.68 -9.53
N VAL A 199 -23.25 -4.62 -9.93
CA VAL A 199 -22.29 -3.89 -9.08
C VAL A 199 -22.68 -2.43 -9.04
N GLN A 200 -22.90 -1.91 -7.85
CA GLN A 200 -23.19 -0.50 -7.60
C GLN A 200 -22.07 0.08 -6.76
N VAL A 201 -21.53 1.20 -7.22
CA VAL A 201 -20.45 1.91 -6.55
C VAL A 201 -20.89 3.34 -6.29
N ASP A 202 -20.81 3.77 -5.05
CA ASP A 202 -21.09 5.13 -4.61
C ASP A 202 -19.78 5.87 -4.29
N GLU A 203 -19.79 7.20 -4.29
CA GLU A 203 -18.66 8.07 -3.97
C GLU A 203 -17.35 7.70 -4.73
N VAL A 204 -17.49 7.44 -6.02
CA VAL A 204 -16.36 6.99 -6.88
C VAL A 204 -15.19 7.98 -6.87
N GLN A 205 -15.45 9.27 -6.66
CA GLN A 205 -14.41 10.29 -6.58
C GLN A 205 -13.45 10.09 -5.38
N ASP A 206 -13.87 9.36 -4.35
CA ASP A 206 -13.04 9.06 -3.17
C ASP A 206 -12.16 7.82 -3.35
N LEU A 207 -12.37 7.07 -4.41
CA LEU A 207 -11.61 5.86 -4.70
C LEU A 207 -10.24 6.19 -5.30
N ASN A 208 -9.22 5.48 -4.85
CA ASN A 208 -7.91 5.51 -5.49
C ASN A 208 -7.88 4.64 -6.77
N GLN A 209 -6.81 4.76 -7.55
CA GLN A 209 -6.71 4.05 -8.84
C GLN A 209 -6.69 2.52 -8.69
N LEU A 210 -6.10 1.99 -7.62
CA LEU A 210 -6.07 0.54 -7.37
C LEU A 210 -7.47 0.01 -7.02
N GLN A 211 -8.21 0.74 -6.19
CA GLN A 211 -9.61 0.40 -5.89
C GLN A 211 -10.47 0.43 -7.14
N LEU A 212 -10.30 1.44 -7.99
CA LEU A 212 -10.98 1.52 -9.29
C LEU A 212 -10.58 0.36 -10.22
N ALA A 213 -9.32 -0.06 -10.23
CA ALA A 213 -8.87 -1.19 -11.02
C ALA A 213 -9.49 -2.51 -10.54
N ILE A 214 -9.57 -2.72 -9.23
CA ILE A 214 -10.28 -3.87 -8.64
C ILE A 214 -11.76 -3.87 -9.07
N ILE A 215 -12.45 -2.74 -8.95
CA ILE A 215 -13.85 -2.62 -9.37
C ILE A 215 -14.01 -2.90 -10.86
N LYS A 216 -13.12 -2.42 -11.71
CA LYS A 216 -13.13 -2.73 -13.15
C LYS A 216 -12.98 -4.21 -13.43
N LEU A 217 -12.08 -4.91 -12.72
CA LEU A 217 -11.92 -6.36 -12.85
C LEU A 217 -13.20 -7.10 -12.42
N LEU A 218 -13.82 -6.69 -11.32
CA LEU A 218 -15.08 -7.26 -10.84
C LEU A 218 -16.26 -7.02 -11.80
N THR A 219 -16.28 -5.87 -12.49
CA THR A 219 -17.37 -5.46 -13.35
C THR A 219 -17.18 -5.85 -14.81
N ALA A 220 -16.00 -6.31 -15.21
CA ALA A 220 -15.67 -6.62 -16.59
C ALA A 220 -16.65 -7.60 -17.27
N ARG A 221 -17.34 -8.43 -16.49
CA ARG A 221 -18.32 -9.42 -16.95
C ARG A 221 -19.67 -9.31 -16.23
N SER A 222 -19.93 -8.20 -15.52
CA SER A 222 -21.24 -7.97 -14.90
C SER A 222 -22.25 -7.54 -15.96
N TYR A 223 -23.51 -7.96 -15.81
CA TYR A 223 -24.58 -7.55 -16.75
C TYR A 223 -24.97 -6.08 -16.56
N ARG A 224 -24.80 -5.54 -15.36
CA ARG A 224 -25.09 -4.15 -15.05
C ARG A 224 -24.10 -3.60 -14.03
N THR A 225 -23.48 -2.49 -14.35
CA THR A 225 -22.66 -1.71 -13.43
C THR A 225 -23.28 -0.31 -13.34
N VAL A 226 -23.53 0.12 -12.12
CA VAL A 226 -24.05 1.48 -11.84
C VAL A 226 -23.05 2.19 -10.97
N ILE A 227 -22.61 3.34 -11.42
CA ILE A 227 -21.62 4.17 -10.73
C ILE A 227 -22.30 5.47 -10.37
N PHE A 228 -22.25 5.82 -9.09
CA PHE A 228 -22.73 7.11 -8.61
C PHE A 228 -21.55 8.04 -8.34
N LEU A 229 -21.65 9.24 -8.88
CA LEU A 229 -20.77 10.35 -8.54
C LEU A 229 -21.53 11.17 -7.50
N GLY A 230 -21.00 11.30 -6.28
CA GLY A 230 -21.51 12.17 -5.25
C GLY A 230 -21.19 13.63 -5.50
#